data_31a85b0c4d02501b4f116b46b69038f6
#
_entry.id   31a85b0c4d02501b4f116b46b69038f6
#
_cell.length_a   1.000
_cell.length_b   1.000
_cell.length_c   1.000
_cell.angle_alpha   90.00
_cell.angle_beta   90.00
_cell.angle_gamma   90.00
#
_symmetry.space_group_name_H-M   'P 1'
#
loop_
_entity.id
_entity.type
_entity.pdbx_description
1 polymer ?
#
loop_
_entity_poly.entity_id
_entity_poly.type
_entity_poly.pdbx_seq_one_letter_code
_entity_poly.pdbx_strand_id
1 'polypeptide(L)'
;MKTLVIMEHDGAALRSGSGAAVGFAREVSEDIAVLVLGDNLNAMTTEASKFAPVLAADHPALAAPVADRLAHVIVEVARAQNIELIVATATTWAKDIVGRTAGLLGGAMASDVIGHELIDGELRLRCPMFAGAANATVV
;
A
#
# COMPACT_ATOMS: atom_id res chain seq x y z
N MET A 1 -0.64 -15.05 4.68
CA MET A 1 -1.15 -13.67 4.83
C MET A 1 -1.32 -13.07 3.44
N LYS A 2 -2.47 -12.50 3.17
CA LYS A 2 -2.76 -11.89 1.86
C LYS A 2 -2.48 -10.40 1.90
N THR A 3 -1.61 -9.93 1.02
CA THR A 3 -1.08 -8.57 1.04
C THR A 3 -1.45 -7.81 -0.22
N LEU A 4 -1.91 -6.58 -0.06
CA LEU A 4 -2.19 -5.65 -1.14
C LEU A 4 -1.18 -4.51 -1.11
N VAL A 5 -0.48 -4.31 -2.22
CA VAL A 5 0.45 -3.18 -2.38
C VAL A 5 -0.22 -2.08 -3.18
N ILE A 6 -0.34 -0.90 -2.61
CA ILE A 6 -0.90 0.27 -3.28
C ILE A 6 0.20 0.94 -4.09
N MET A 7 -0.01 1.05 -5.39
CA MET A 7 0.94 1.68 -6.31
C MET A 7 0.58 3.14 -6.53
N GLU A 8 1.54 4.03 -6.30
CA GLU A 8 1.41 5.45 -6.63
C GLU A 8 1.91 5.70 -8.07
N HIS A 9 1.21 6.56 -8.80
CA HIS A 9 1.59 6.95 -10.16
C HIS A 9 1.35 8.46 -10.39
N ASP A 10 1.88 8.97 -11.49
CA ASP A 10 1.74 10.37 -11.89
C ASP A 10 0.77 10.58 -13.08
N GLY A 11 0.02 9.55 -13.44
CA GLY A 11 -0.85 9.52 -14.61
C GLY A 11 -0.21 8.99 -15.88
N ALA A 12 1.12 8.83 -15.90
CA ALA A 12 1.87 8.30 -17.04
C ALA A 12 2.70 7.06 -16.67
N ALA A 13 3.30 7.03 -15.48
CA ALA A 13 4.15 5.95 -15.00
C ALA A 13 4.01 5.76 -13.49
N LEU A 14 4.37 4.58 -13.01
CA LEU A 14 4.47 4.30 -11.58
C LEU A 14 5.61 5.11 -10.96
N ARG A 15 5.45 5.55 -9.72
CA ARG A 15 6.50 6.23 -8.95
C ARG A 15 7.65 5.27 -8.65
N SER A 16 8.86 5.80 -8.54
CA SER A 16 10.10 5.04 -8.38
C SER A 16 10.17 4.16 -7.13
N GLY A 17 9.42 4.49 -6.08
CA GLY A 17 9.38 3.71 -4.84
C GLY A 17 8.58 2.42 -4.89
N SER A 18 7.86 2.15 -5.98
CA SER A 18 6.95 1.00 -6.10
C SER A 18 7.65 -0.35 -5.88
N GLY A 19 8.87 -0.50 -6.41
CA GLY A 19 9.65 -1.72 -6.25
C GLY A 19 10.01 -2.04 -4.80
N ALA A 20 10.31 -1.02 -4.00
CA ALA A 20 10.63 -1.19 -2.58
C ALA A 20 9.42 -1.69 -1.78
N ALA A 21 8.23 -1.17 -2.05
CA ALA A 21 7.00 -1.61 -1.40
C ALA A 21 6.69 -3.08 -1.73
N VAL A 22 6.85 -3.48 -2.98
CA VAL A 22 6.67 -4.88 -3.41
C VAL A 22 7.75 -5.78 -2.79
N GLY A 23 9.00 -5.30 -2.73
CA GLY A 23 10.10 -6.02 -2.08
C GLY A 23 9.77 -6.36 -0.63
N PHE A 24 9.35 -5.38 0.14
CA PHE A 24 8.90 -5.59 1.52
C PHE A 24 7.75 -6.61 1.59
N ALA A 25 6.73 -6.44 0.74
CA ALA A 25 5.58 -7.34 0.74
C ALA A 25 5.98 -8.80 0.50
N ARG A 26 6.94 -9.03 -0.41
CA ARG A 26 7.46 -10.38 -0.72
C ARG A 26 8.20 -11.02 0.45
N GLU A 27 8.82 -10.23 1.31
CA GLU A 27 9.53 -10.75 2.47
C GLU A 27 8.58 -11.22 3.58
N VAL A 28 7.38 -10.67 3.65
CA VAL A 28 6.41 -10.95 4.71
C VAL A 28 5.21 -11.77 4.25
N SER A 29 5.00 -11.95 2.96
CA SER A 29 3.82 -12.62 2.42
C SER A 29 4.12 -13.37 1.12
N GLU A 30 3.49 -14.52 0.95
CA GLU A 30 3.55 -15.30 -0.29
C GLU A 30 2.42 -14.95 -1.26
N ASP A 31 1.31 -14.41 -0.76
CA ASP A 31 0.13 -14.04 -1.54
C ASP A 31 0.04 -12.52 -1.65
N ILE A 32 0.51 -11.99 -2.78
CA ILE A 32 0.64 -10.56 -3.03
C ILE A 32 -0.15 -10.18 -4.27
N ALA A 33 -0.89 -9.08 -4.18
CA ALA A 33 -1.47 -8.38 -5.32
C ALA A 33 -1.10 -6.90 -5.25
N VAL A 34 -1.04 -6.25 -6.39
CA VAL A 34 -0.84 -4.79 -6.48
C VAL A 34 -2.14 -4.12 -6.91
N LEU A 35 -2.40 -2.92 -6.41
CA LEU A 35 -3.57 -2.12 -6.75
C LEU A 35 -3.14 -0.80 -7.37
N VAL A 36 -3.70 -0.49 -8.53
CA VAL A 36 -3.55 0.80 -9.21
C VAL A 36 -4.92 1.48 -9.26
N LEU A 37 -4.97 2.74 -8.87
CA LEU A 37 -6.21 3.52 -8.80
C LEU A 37 -6.08 4.78 -9.65
N GLY A 38 -7.10 5.11 -10.43
CA GLY A 38 -7.14 6.33 -11.21
C GLY A 38 -8.05 6.22 -12.42
N ASP A 39 -7.73 7.02 -13.44
CA ASP A 39 -8.42 7.02 -14.73
C ASP A 39 -7.40 6.78 -15.83
N ASN A 40 -7.77 5.92 -16.78
CA ASN A 40 -6.93 5.62 -17.94
C ASN A 40 -5.60 4.91 -17.57
N LEU A 41 -5.71 3.78 -16.88
CA LEU A 41 -4.59 3.09 -16.21
C LEU A 41 -3.78 2.10 -17.07
N ASN A 42 -4.05 1.97 -18.37
CA ASN A 42 -3.46 0.91 -19.19
C ASN A 42 -1.92 0.83 -19.11
N ALA A 43 -1.23 1.96 -19.19
CA ALA A 43 0.23 2.00 -19.09
C ALA A 43 0.73 1.59 -17.71
N MET A 44 0.06 2.08 -16.65
CA MET A 44 0.43 1.78 -15.27
C MET A 44 0.15 0.32 -14.90
N THR A 45 -0.96 -0.25 -15.35
CA THR A 45 -1.28 -1.65 -15.09
C THR A 45 -0.32 -2.60 -15.81
N THR A 46 0.09 -2.27 -17.03
CA THR A 46 1.12 -3.02 -17.76
C THR A 46 2.45 -3.01 -17.00
N GLU A 47 2.87 -1.85 -16.50
CA GLU A 47 4.08 -1.71 -15.70
C GLU A 47 3.96 -2.47 -14.36
N ALA A 48 2.84 -2.32 -13.66
CA ALA A 48 2.59 -2.98 -12.38
C ALA A 48 2.55 -4.52 -12.51
N SER A 49 2.10 -5.04 -13.63
CA SER A 49 2.02 -6.50 -13.88
C SER A 49 3.38 -7.19 -13.83
N LYS A 50 4.47 -6.45 -13.99
CA LYS A 50 5.84 -6.98 -13.86
C LYS A 50 6.21 -7.32 -12.42
N PHE A 51 5.49 -6.79 -11.44
CA PHE A 51 5.76 -7.01 -10.01
C PHE A 51 4.92 -8.13 -9.43
N ALA A 52 3.62 -8.13 -9.66
CA ALA A 52 2.66 -9.07 -9.07
C ALA A 52 1.33 -9.02 -9.85
N PRO A 53 0.37 -9.92 -9.57
CA PRO A 53 -0.98 -9.82 -10.10
C PRO A 53 -1.60 -8.45 -9.81
N VAL A 54 -2.21 -7.84 -10.82
CA VAL A 54 -2.72 -6.46 -10.76
C VAL A 54 -4.23 -6.44 -10.57
N LEU A 55 -4.67 -5.63 -9.61
CA LEU A 55 -6.04 -5.15 -9.51
C LEU A 55 -6.05 -3.69 -9.94
N ALA A 56 -7.01 -3.32 -10.76
CA ALA A 56 -7.13 -1.94 -11.26
C ALA A 56 -8.50 -1.37 -10.92
N ALA A 57 -8.51 -0.20 -10.29
CA ALA A 57 -9.71 0.60 -10.13
C ALA A 57 -9.62 1.78 -11.11
N ASP A 58 -10.09 1.55 -12.33
CA ASP A 58 -10.02 2.48 -13.45
C ASP A 58 -11.40 3.09 -13.69
N HIS A 59 -11.55 4.35 -13.32
CA HIS A 59 -12.82 5.07 -13.45
C HIS A 59 -12.58 6.58 -13.53
N PRO A 60 -13.34 7.33 -14.38
CA PRO A 60 -13.20 8.78 -14.48
C PRO A 60 -13.36 9.52 -13.15
N ALA A 61 -14.16 8.99 -12.22
CA ALA A 61 -14.32 9.58 -10.89
C ALA A 61 -13.04 9.55 -10.05
N LEU A 62 -12.05 8.75 -10.42
CA LEU A 62 -10.76 8.63 -9.75
C LEU A 62 -9.65 9.43 -10.43
N ALA A 63 -9.97 10.23 -11.44
CA ALA A 63 -9.00 11.08 -12.14
C ALA A 63 -8.35 12.10 -11.20
N ALA A 64 -9.12 12.68 -10.28
CA ALA A 64 -8.60 13.53 -9.23
C ALA A 64 -8.19 12.70 -8.00
N PRO A 65 -6.98 12.87 -7.45
CA PRO A 65 -6.49 12.06 -6.34
C PRO A 65 -7.06 12.52 -4.99
N VAL A 66 -8.37 12.41 -4.82
CA VAL A 66 -9.05 12.73 -3.57
C VAL A 66 -8.89 11.56 -2.60
N ALA A 67 -8.12 11.76 -1.53
CA ALA A 67 -7.74 10.72 -0.58
C ALA A 67 -8.92 9.97 0.02
N ASP A 68 -9.99 10.68 0.39
CA ASP A 68 -11.20 10.07 0.95
C ASP A 68 -11.86 9.09 -0.03
N ARG A 69 -11.97 9.48 -1.29
CA ARG A 69 -12.54 8.63 -2.34
C ARG A 69 -11.68 7.41 -2.62
N LEU A 70 -10.37 7.60 -2.74
CA LEU A 70 -9.42 6.50 -2.96
C LEU A 70 -9.41 5.52 -1.79
N ALA A 71 -9.48 6.01 -0.56
CA ALA A 71 -9.54 5.18 0.64
C ALA A 71 -10.79 4.27 0.64
N HIS A 72 -11.94 4.80 0.27
CA HIS A 72 -13.16 3.98 0.16
C HIS A 72 -13.03 2.87 -0.88
N VAL A 73 -12.41 3.14 -2.02
CA VAL A 73 -12.16 2.12 -3.04
C VAL A 73 -11.22 1.04 -2.51
N ILE A 74 -10.15 1.43 -1.83
CA ILE A 74 -9.21 0.48 -1.23
C ILE A 74 -9.90 -0.41 -0.19
N VAL A 75 -10.76 0.15 0.63
CA VAL A 75 -11.56 -0.60 1.61
C VAL A 75 -12.42 -1.66 0.92
N GLU A 76 -13.11 -1.30 -0.15
CA GLU A 76 -13.94 -2.26 -0.91
C GLU A 76 -13.10 -3.39 -1.51
N VAL A 77 -11.97 -3.06 -2.11
CA VAL A 77 -11.04 -4.06 -2.66
C VAL A 77 -10.49 -4.96 -1.55
N ALA A 78 -10.07 -4.38 -0.44
CA ALA A 78 -9.51 -5.13 0.68
C ALA A 78 -10.51 -6.13 1.27
N ARG A 79 -11.76 -5.73 1.41
CA ARG A 79 -12.84 -6.62 1.87
C ARG A 79 -13.15 -7.72 0.87
N ALA A 80 -13.31 -7.36 -0.40
CA ALA A 80 -13.63 -8.31 -1.46
C ALA A 80 -12.53 -9.36 -1.66
N GLN A 81 -11.27 -8.98 -1.45
CA GLN A 81 -10.11 -9.84 -1.65
C GLN A 81 -9.60 -10.49 -0.35
N ASN A 82 -10.23 -10.23 0.80
CA ASN A 82 -9.80 -10.71 2.12
C ASN A 82 -8.35 -10.33 2.43
N ILE A 83 -8.00 -9.07 2.20
CA ILE A 83 -6.66 -8.54 2.45
C ILE A 83 -6.42 -8.39 3.96
N GLU A 84 -5.27 -8.85 4.41
CA GLU A 84 -4.84 -8.80 5.81
C GLU A 84 -3.79 -7.72 6.06
N LEU A 85 -3.00 -7.39 5.05
CA LEU A 85 -1.96 -6.37 5.12
C LEU A 85 -2.02 -5.46 3.89
N ILE A 86 -1.97 -4.15 4.12
CA ILE A 86 -1.86 -3.15 3.05
C ILE A 86 -0.50 -2.48 3.18
N VAL A 87 0.23 -2.42 2.07
CA VAL A 87 1.57 -1.85 1.98
C VAL A 87 1.59 -0.73 0.95
N ALA A 88 2.27 0.35 1.26
CA ALA A 88 2.51 1.44 0.32
C ALA A 88 3.87 2.08 0.59
N THR A 89 4.44 2.75 -0.40
CA THR A 89 5.63 3.57 -0.22
C THR A 89 5.30 4.76 0.67
N ALA A 90 6.21 5.15 1.57
CA ALA A 90 5.97 6.20 2.58
C ALA A 90 6.03 7.61 1.99
N THR A 91 5.15 7.90 1.03
CA THR A 91 4.96 9.23 0.47
C THR A 91 3.84 9.97 1.20
N THR A 92 3.78 11.30 1.05
CA THR A 92 2.68 12.10 1.62
C THR A 92 1.33 11.64 1.10
N TRP A 93 1.22 11.36 -0.19
CA TRP A 93 0.02 10.83 -0.83
C TRP A 93 -0.41 9.50 -0.20
N ALA A 94 0.52 8.55 -0.09
CA ALA A 94 0.22 7.22 0.44
C ALA A 94 -0.14 7.27 1.94
N LYS A 95 0.58 8.06 2.73
CA LYS A 95 0.31 8.20 4.17
C LYS A 95 -1.11 8.71 4.44
N ASP A 96 -1.57 9.68 3.67
CA ASP A 96 -2.93 10.21 3.79
C ASP A 96 -3.98 9.14 3.45
N ILE A 97 -3.82 8.47 2.34
CA ILE A 97 -4.77 7.44 1.87
C ILE A 97 -4.77 6.22 2.77
N VAL A 98 -3.61 5.70 3.14
CA VAL A 98 -3.49 4.50 3.97
C VAL A 98 -3.99 4.76 5.39
N GLY A 99 -3.74 5.95 5.94
CA GLY A 99 -4.28 6.35 7.25
C GLY A 99 -5.80 6.35 7.27
N ARG A 100 -6.44 6.93 6.26
CA ARG A 100 -7.90 6.92 6.11
C ARG A 100 -8.44 5.50 5.93
N THR A 101 -7.77 4.70 5.12
CA THR A 101 -8.12 3.28 4.89
C THR A 101 -8.06 2.48 6.19
N ALA A 102 -7.02 2.64 6.98
CA ALA A 102 -6.86 1.97 8.26
C ALA A 102 -8.01 2.35 9.22
N GLY A 103 -8.35 3.64 9.29
CA GLY A 103 -9.48 4.10 10.10
C GLY A 103 -10.81 3.46 9.68
N LEU A 104 -11.08 3.39 8.38
CA LEU A 104 -12.32 2.81 7.84
C LEU A 104 -12.39 1.28 8.05
N LEU A 105 -11.26 0.61 8.04
CA LEU A 105 -11.18 -0.85 8.28
C LEU A 105 -11.12 -1.21 9.77
N GLY A 106 -10.94 -0.23 10.66
CA GLY A 106 -10.72 -0.48 12.08
C GLY A 106 -9.37 -1.13 12.36
N GLY A 107 -8.41 -0.94 11.48
CA GLY A 107 -7.06 -1.47 11.58
C GLY A 107 -6.05 -0.49 12.16
N ALA A 108 -4.84 -0.98 12.38
CA ALA A 108 -3.70 -0.17 12.79
C ALA A 108 -2.85 0.24 11.59
N MET A 109 -2.10 1.32 11.73
CA MET A 109 -1.15 1.79 10.73
C MET A 109 0.22 2.00 11.35
N ALA A 110 1.25 1.51 10.68
CA ALA A 110 2.65 1.83 10.97
C ALA A 110 3.20 2.68 9.81
N SER A 111 3.80 3.82 10.15
CA SER A 111 4.31 4.78 9.17
C SER A 111 5.82 4.82 9.18
N ASP A 112 6.41 5.03 7.99
CA ASP A 112 7.86 5.14 7.81
C ASP A 112 8.63 3.93 8.35
N VAL A 113 8.17 2.73 8.03
CA VAL A 113 8.80 1.49 8.47
C VAL A 113 10.20 1.38 7.85
N ILE A 114 11.22 1.19 8.68
CA ILE A 114 12.62 1.09 8.29
C ILE A 114 13.21 -0.31 8.52
N GLY A 115 12.47 -1.21 9.12
CA GLY A 115 12.88 -2.59 9.33
C GLY A 115 11.72 -3.43 9.80
N HIS A 116 11.85 -4.74 9.64
CA HIS A 116 10.83 -5.69 10.04
C HIS A 116 11.47 -7.00 10.48
N GLU A 117 10.71 -7.75 11.26
CA GLU A 117 11.01 -9.13 11.64
C GLU A 117 9.71 -9.93 11.63
N LEU A 118 9.77 -11.15 11.17
CA LEU A 118 8.64 -12.09 11.26
C LEU A 118 9.04 -13.21 12.21
N ILE A 119 8.44 -13.24 13.41
CA ILE A 119 8.75 -14.19 14.45
C ILE A 119 7.47 -14.90 14.88
N ASP A 120 7.45 -16.22 14.72
CA ASP A 120 6.30 -17.06 15.08
C ASP A 120 4.98 -16.59 14.46
N GLY A 121 5.02 -16.09 13.22
CA GLY A 121 3.84 -15.54 12.53
C GLY A 121 3.46 -14.13 12.93
N GLU A 122 4.18 -13.51 13.87
CA GLU A 122 3.97 -12.14 14.30
C GLU A 122 4.88 -11.18 13.54
N LEU A 123 4.30 -10.21 12.85
CA LEU A 123 5.05 -9.18 12.13
C LEU A 123 5.40 -8.04 13.08
N ARG A 124 6.69 -7.81 13.26
CA ARG A 124 7.23 -6.70 14.05
C ARG A 124 7.83 -5.67 13.12
N LEU A 125 7.45 -4.40 13.33
CA LEU A 125 7.87 -3.29 12.48
C LEU A 125 8.70 -2.31 13.29
N ARG A 126 9.79 -1.82 12.68
CA ARG A 126 10.62 -0.78 13.27
C ARG A 126 10.32 0.55 12.58
N CYS A 127 9.92 1.54 13.37
CA CYS A 127 9.56 2.86 12.89
C CYS A 127 10.39 3.94 13.60
N PRO A 128 10.86 4.99 12.90
CA PRO A 128 11.53 6.11 13.54
C PRO A 128 10.55 6.92 14.39
N MET A 129 11.02 7.43 15.52
CA MET A 129 10.28 8.32 16.41
C MET A 129 11.13 9.54 16.78
N PHE A 130 10.49 10.60 17.25
CA PHE A 130 11.16 11.85 17.64
C PHE A 130 12.05 12.40 16.50
N ALA A 131 11.50 12.54 15.30
CA ALA A 131 12.20 13.01 14.11
C ALA A 131 13.47 12.19 13.78
N GLY A 132 13.46 10.90 14.07
CA GLY A 132 14.59 10.00 13.81
C GLY A 132 15.59 9.88 14.95
N ALA A 133 15.39 10.57 16.07
CA ALA A 133 16.27 10.48 17.25
C ALA A 133 16.16 9.13 17.99
N ALA A 134 15.06 8.41 17.82
CA ALA A 134 14.83 7.07 18.38
C ALA A 134 14.03 6.20 17.40
N ASN A 135 14.11 4.88 17.57
CA ASN A 135 13.31 3.91 16.84
C ASN A 135 12.40 3.16 17.81
N ALA A 136 11.16 2.92 17.40
CA ALA A 136 10.23 2.06 18.10
C ALA A 136 9.99 0.77 17.34
N THR A 137 9.79 -0.34 18.07
CA THR A 137 9.32 -1.60 17.48
C THR A 137 7.84 -1.75 17.82
N VAL A 138 7.01 -1.96 16.80
CA VAL A 138 5.56 -2.16 16.94
C VAL A 138 5.17 -3.53 16.40
N VAL A 139 4.10 -4.06 16.95
CA VAL A 139 3.61 -5.41 16.65
C VAL A 139 2.23 -5.36 16.01
#